data_e7f155b7a937143bfa541ab688e7c71b
#
_entry.id   e7f155b7a937143bfa541ab688e7c71b
#
_cell.length_a   1.000
_cell.length_b   1.000
_cell.length_c   1.000
_cell.angle_alpha   90.00
_cell.angle_beta   90.00
_cell.angle_gamma   90.00
#
_symmetry.space_group_name_H-M   'P 1'
#
loop_
_entity.id
_entity.type
_entity.pdbx_description
1 polymer ?
#
loop_
_entity_poly.entity_id
_entity_poly.type
_entity_poly.pdbx_seq_one_letter_code
_entity_poly.pdbx_strand_id
1 'polypeptide(L)'
;MHPTLSQHDVLAADPIKPRDVALVLDQARALQCAAAAGELPASLRGRKLGLLCEAGDDGDGDAALFRRAAVELGAHVAHIRPSLTELSTLPDVQRTARMLGRLYDAIECQGMATELVHQVGVEAGVPVYDGVASPRHPTARLADLLDGDALMPDKRRFVLQAVLMCTIA
;
A
#
# COMPACT_ATOMS: atom_id res chain seq x y z
N MET A 1 16.25 14.67 -5.30
CA MET A 1 16.45 13.21 -5.19
C MET A 1 15.53 12.73 -4.07
N HIS A 2 14.37 12.21 -4.39
CA HIS A 2 13.48 11.66 -3.37
C HIS A 2 14.05 10.31 -2.92
N PRO A 3 14.27 10.11 -1.62
CA PRO A 3 14.72 8.81 -1.12
C PRO A 3 13.59 7.79 -1.38
N THR A 4 13.88 6.81 -2.20
CA THR A 4 12.94 5.72 -2.51
C THR A 4 13.23 4.57 -1.56
N LEU A 5 12.20 4.01 -0.95
CA LEU A 5 12.33 2.78 -0.18
C LEU A 5 12.70 1.62 -1.13
N SER A 6 13.55 0.72 -0.65
CA SER A 6 13.81 -0.51 -1.38
C SER A 6 12.52 -1.31 -1.49
N GLN A 7 12.16 -1.74 -2.70
CA GLN A 7 10.91 -2.46 -2.96
C GLN A 7 10.72 -3.71 -2.08
N HIS A 8 11.80 -4.30 -1.59
CA HIS A 8 11.73 -5.48 -0.75
C HIS A 8 11.47 -5.21 0.74
N ASP A 9 11.75 -3.98 1.22
CA ASP A 9 11.79 -3.72 2.67
C ASP A 9 10.45 -3.30 3.28
N VAL A 10 9.52 -2.78 2.48
CA VAL A 10 8.20 -2.32 2.96
C VAL A 10 7.08 -3.27 2.54
N LEU A 11 7.34 -4.13 1.59
CA LEU A 11 6.36 -4.98 0.91
C LEU A 11 6.11 -6.30 1.64
N ALA A 12 7.11 -6.81 2.35
CA ALA A 12 6.99 -8.01 3.14
C ALA A 12 6.50 -7.69 4.56
N ALA A 13 5.84 -8.65 5.20
CA ALA A 13 5.49 -8.57 6.62
C ALA A 13 6.71 -8.63 7.55
N ASP A 14 7.90 -8.34 7.03
CA ASP A 14 9.16 -8.28 7.76
C ASP A 14 9.32 -6.97 8.54
N PRO A 15 10.10 -6.96 9.62
CA PRO A 15 10.36 -5.75 10.39
C PRO A 15 10.93 -4.65 9.51
N ILE A 16 10.31 -3.48 9.55
CA ILE A 16 10.78 -2.31 8.79
C ILE A 16 12.13 -1.84 9.36
N LYS A 17 13.08 -1.55 8.49
CA LYS A 17 14.37 -1.02 8.92
C LYS A 17 14.22 0.35 9.58
N PRO A 18 15.01 0.67 10.63
CA PRO A 18 14.90 1.97 11.31
C PRO A 18 15.00 3.19 10.40
N ARG A 19 15.85 3.11 9.37
CA ARG A 19 15.98 4.18 8.36
C ARG A 19 14.68 4.42 7.58
N ASP A 20 13.99 3.35 7.24
CA ASP A 20 12.75 3.42 6.46
C ASP A 20 11.59 3.88 7.34
N VAL A 21 11.60 3.52 8.62
CA VAL A 21 10.67 4.04 9.63
C VAL A 21 10.76 5.57 9.71
N ALA A 22 11.97 6.12 9.83
CA ALA A 22 12.17 7.57 9.91
C ALA A 22 11.64 8.26 8.65
N LEU A 23 11.92 7.72 7.47
CA LEU A 23 11.46 8.26 6.19
C LEU A 23 9.93 8.29 6.09
N VAL A 24 9.28 7.18 6.43
CA VAL A 24 7.81 7.08 6.41
C VAL A 24 7.18 8.04 7.41
N LEU A 25 7.73 8.14 8.64
CA LEU A 25 7.22 9.05 9.66
C LEU A 25 7.37 10.52 9.26
N ASP A 26 8.51 10.91 8.70
CA ASP A 26 8.72 12.29 8.24
C ASP A 26 7.74 12.65 7.11
N GLN A 27 7.53 11.74 6.18
CA GLN A 27 6.56 11.91 5.12
C GLN A 27 5.12 11.98 5.65
N ALA A 28 4.77 11.12 6.61
CA ALA A 28 3.44 11.11 7.23
C ALA A 28 3.17 12.41 8.01
N ARG A 29 4.15 12.95 8.72
CA ARG A 29 4.03 14.26 9.40
C ARG A 29 3.82 15.39 8.40
N ALA A 30 4.54 15.38 7.29
CA ALA A 30 4.36 16.37 6.22
C ALA A 30 2.94 16.32 5.64
N LEU A 31 2.39 15.11 5.44
CA LEU A 31 1.02 14.91 4.98
C LEU A 31 -0.02 15.38 6.00
N GLN A 32 0.21 15.15 7.30
CA GLN A 32 -0.67 15.70 8.35
C GLN A 32 -0.72 17.24 8.30
N CYS A 33 0.43 17.88 8.17
CA CYS A 33 0.51 19.35 8.08
C CYS A 33 -0.19 19.86 6.81
N ALA A 34 0.04 19.22 5.67
CA ALA A 34 -0.59 19.58 4.39
C ALA A 34 -2.12 19.41 4.45
N ALA A 35 -2.59 18.33 5.04
CA ALA A 35 -4.03 18.08 5.21
C ALA A 35 -4.69 19.11 6.13
N ALA A 36 -4.03 19.51 7.21
CA ALA A 36 -4.51 20.54 8.11
C ALA A 36 -4.60 21.92 7.43
N ALA A 37 -3.74 22.19 6.46
CA ALA A 37 -3.76 23.39 5.62
C ALA A 37 -4.75 23.31 4.44
N GLY A 38 -5.37 22.14 4.20
CA GLY A 38 -6.22 21.89 3.03
C GLY A 38 -5.43 21.74 1.72
N GLU A 39 -4.16 21.46 1.80
CA GLU A 39 -3.21 21.40 0.66
C GLU A 39 -2.62 20.01 0.45
N LEU A 40 -3.42 18.95 0.61
CA LEU A 40 -2.93 17.61 0.42
C LEU A 40 -2.41 17.40 -1.02
N PRO A 41 -1.15 16.97 -1.22
CA PRO A 41 -0.59 16.87 -2.56
C PRO A 41 -1.20 15.71 -3.35
N ALA A 42 -1.48 15.93 -4.63
CA ALA A 42 -1.91 14.87 -5.55
C ALA A 42 -0.69 14.13 -6.14
N SER A 43 0.16 13.59 -5.27
CA SER A 43 1.46 13.00 -5.62
C SER A 43 1.34 11.74 -6.47
N LEU A 44 0.19 11.05 -6.41
CA LEU A 44 -0.10 9.85 -7.19
C LEU A 44 -1.07 10.11 -8.35
N ARG A 45 -1.18 11.36 -8.79
CA ARG A 45 -2.04 11.70 -9.93
C ARG A 45 -1.65 10.89 -11.17
N GLY A 46 -2.64 10.22 -11.76
CA GLY A 46 -2.46 9.40 -12.96
C GLY A 46 -1.93 7.99 -12.70
N ARG A 47 -1.56 7.67 -11.45
CA ARG A 47 -1.18 6.30 -11.07
C ARG A 47 -2.41 5.41 -10.98
N LYS A 48 -2.24 4.15 -11.37
CA LYS A 48 -3.26 3.11 -11.32
C LYS A 48 -2.84 2.04 -10.32
N LEU A 49 -3.65 1.82 -9.31
CA LEU A 49 -3.39 0.82 -8.29
C LEU A 49 -4.41 -0.32 -8.39
N GLY A 50 -3.94 -1.55 -8.33
CA GLY A 50 -4.79 -2.73 -8.26
C GLY A 50 -5.00 -3.13 -6.80
N LEU A 51 -6.24 -3.30 -6.39
CA LEU A 51 -6.61 -3.81 -5.07
C LEU A 51 -7.22 -5.20 -5.23
N LEU A 52 -6.43 -6.23 -4.91
CA LEU A 52 -6.86 -7.62 -4.94
C LEU A 52 -7.50 -7.97 -3.60
N CYS A 53 -8.81 -8.14 -3.59
CA CYS A 53 -9.59 -8.46 -2.40
C CYS A 53 -10.82 -9.28 -2.78
N GLU A 54 -11.12 -10.34 -2.04
CA GLU A 54 -12.31 -11.18 -2.27
C GLU A 54 -13.60 -10.50 -1.81
N ALA A 55 -13.53 -9.79 -0.69
CA ALA A 55 -14.67 -9.09 -0.13
C ALA A 55 -15.02 -7.87 -0.98
N GLY A 56 -16.30 -7.62 -1.17
CA GLY A 56 -16.75 -6.34 -1.70
C GLY A 56 -16.31 -5.19 -0.80
N ASP A 57 -16.10 -4.03 -1.41
CA ASP A 57 -15.67 -2.81 -0.71
C ASP A 57 -16.88 -2.21 0.04
N ASP A 58 -17.28 -2.84 1.14
CA ASP A 58 -18.46 -2.47 1.92
C ASP A 58 -18.16 -1.37 2.98
N GLY A 59 -17.29 -0.44 2.66
CA GLY A 59 -17.27 0.87 3.33
C GLY A 59 -16.31 1.05 4.50
N ASP A 60 -16.03 0.06 5.34
CA ASP A 60 -15.32 0.25 6.63
C ASP A 60 -14.24 -0.79 6.93
N GLY A 61 -13.43 -1.17 5.96
CA GLY A 61 -12.37 -2.16 6.17
C GLY A 61 -10.99 -1.69 5.69
N ASP A 62 -10.05 -2.62 5.72
CA ASP A 62 -8.69 -2.38 5.23
C ASP A 62 -8.67 -1.98 3.75
N ALA A 63 -9.57 -2.54 2.93
CA ALA A 63 -9.75 -2.18 1.53
C ALA A 63 -10.19 -0.72 1.36
N ALA A 64 -11.16 -0.28 2.15
CA ALA A 64 -11.64 1.10 2.13
C ALA A 64 -10.56 2.08 2.58
N LEU A 65 -9.78 1.73 3.61
CA LEU A 65 -8.64 2.52 4.07
C LEU A 65 -7.59 2.68 2.97
N PHE A 66 -7.21 1.59 2.31
CA PHE A 66 -6.27 1.62 1.19
C PHE A 66 -6.77 2.50 0.06
N ARG A 67 -8.01 2.28 -0.38
CA ARG A 67 -8.62 3.06 -1.44
C ARG A 67 -8.65 4.54 -1.10
N ARG A 68 -9.12 4.90 0.09
CA ARG A 68 -9.20 6.29 0.54
C ARG A 68 -7.81 6.95 0.53
N ALA A 69 -6.82 6.30 1.11
CA ALA A 69 -5.45 6.81 1.16
C ALA A 69 -4.89 7.10 -0.24
N ALA A 70 -5.09 6.16 -1.18
CA ALA A 70 -4.59 6.30 -2.55
C ALA A 70 -5.35 7.37 -3.35
N VAL A 71 -6.69 7.39 -3.27
CA VAL A 71 -7.53 8.34 -4.01
C VAL A 71 -7.32 9.78 -3.54
N GLU A 72 -7.13 10.01 -2.26
CA GLU A 72 -6.80 11.35 -1.72
C GLU A 72 -5.47 11.88 -2.27
N LEU A 73 -4.53 11.02 -2.63
CA LEU A 73 -3.28 11.37 -3.32
C LEU A 73 -3.42 11.46 -4.85
N GLY A 74 -4.62 11.28 -5.38
CA GLY A 74 -4.92 11.41 -6.81
C GLY A 74 -4.78 10.13 -7.64
N ALA A 75 -4.57 8.98 -7.02
CA ALA A 75 -4.50 7.70 -7.72
C ALA A 75 -5.88 7.17 -8.14
N HIS A 76 -5.89 6.30 -9.15
CA HIS A 76 -7.04 5.49 -9.53
C HIS A 76 -6.88 4.09 -8.93
N VAL A 77 -7.87 3.61 -8.20
CA VAL A 77 -7.86 2.27 -7.58
C VAL A 77 -8.91 1.39 -8.25
N ALA A 78 -8.47 0.27 -8.81
CA ALA A 78 -9.34 -0.76 -9.36
C ALA A 78 -9.45 -1.92 -8.37
N HIS A 79 -10.67 -2.29 -7.99
CA HIS A 79 -10.94 -3.49 -7.22
C HIS A 79 -10.94 -4.71 -8.14
N ILE A 80 -10.16 -5.71 -7.79
CA ILE A 80 -9.97 -6.94 -8.58
C ILE A 80 -10.24 -8.12 -7.67
N ARG A 81 -11.13 -9.01 -8.09
CA ARG A 81 -11.27 -10.30 -7.42
C ARG A 81 -10.08 -11.18 -7.77
N PRO A 82 -9.34 -11.72 -6.78
CA PRO A 82 -8.21 -12.59 -7.07
C PRO A 82 -8.68 -13.85 -7.78
N SER A 83 -8.03 -14.20 -8.88
CA SER A 83 -8.19 -15.49 -9.55
C SER A 83 -7.15 -16.52 -9.08
N LEU A 84 -6.17 -16.08 -8.31
CA LEU A 84 -5.10 -16.92 -7.77
C LEU A 84 -5.46 -17.43 -6.39
N THR A 85 -5.16 -18.71 -6.17
CA THR A 85 -5.30 -19.40 -4.88
C THR A 85 -4.01 -20.12 -4.54
N GLU A 86 -3.90 -20.66 -3.34
CA GLU A 86 -2.78 -21.51 -2.93
C GLU A 86 -2.62 -22.76 -3.82
N LEU A 87 -3.68 -23.15 -4.54
CA LEU A 87 -3.67 -24.27 -5.46
C LEU A 87 -3.28 -23.87 -6.90
N SER A 88 -3.06 -22.59 -7.16
CA SER A 88 -2.64 -22.11 -8.48
C SER A 88 -1.26 -22.62 -8.83
N THR A 89 -1.07 -22.99 -10.10
CA THR A 89 0.26 -23.42 -10.58
C THR A 89 1.22 -22.23 -10.65
N LEU A 90 2.52 -22.49 -10.53
CA LEU A 90 3.54 -21.45 -10.67
C LEU A 90 3.44 -20.69 -12.01
N PRO A 91 3.25 -21.35 -13.18
CA PRO A 91 3.04 -20.64 -14.44
C PRO A 91 1.82 -19.73 -14.44
N ASP A 92 0.73 -20.09 -13.76
CA ASP A 92 -0.46 -19.26 -13.66
C ASP A 92 -0.20 -18.03 -12.80
N VAL A 93 0.50 -18.19 -11.67
CA VAL A 93 0.93 -17.07 -10.81
C VAL A 93 1.81 -16.10 -11.60
N GLN A 94 2.81 -16.62 -12.31
CA GLN A 94 3.73 -15.80 -13.12
C GLN A 94 3.00 -15.01 -14.20
N ARG A 95 2.09 -15.65 -14.91
CA ARG A 95 1.30 -15.02 -15.98
C ARG A 95 0.43 -13.91 -15.44
N THR A 96 -0.30 -14.19 -14.36
CA THR A 96 -1.19 -13.22 -13.72
C THR A 96 -0.41 -12.05 -13.14
N ALA A 97 0.68 -12.31 -12.42
CA ALA A 97 1.51 -11.28 -11.82
C ALA A 97 2.10 -10.34 -12.88
N ARG A 98 2.64 -10.88 -13.96
CA ARG A 98 3.17 -10.07 -15.08
C ARG A 98 2.09 -9.25 -15.78
N MET A 99 0.90 -9.79 -15.92
CA MET A 99 -0.23 -9.06 -16.48
C MET A 99 -0.62 -7.88 -15.58
N LEU A 100 -0.76 -8.12 -14.27
CA LEU A 100 -1.08 -7.08 -13.30
C LEU A 100 -0.01 -5.99 -13.26
N GLY A 101 1.27 -6.36 -13.29
CA GLY A 101 2.39 -5.40 -13.31
C GLY A 101 2.45 -4.53 -14.58
N ARG A 102 1.80 -4.95 -15.67
CA ARG A 102 1.65 -4.12 -16.89
C ARG A 102 0.47 -3.17 -16.83
N LEU A 103 -0.54 -3.50 -16.04
CA LEU A 103 -1.79 -2.73 -15.95
C LEU A 103 -1.77 -1.69 -14.82
N TYR A 104 -1.00 -1.96 -13.76
CA TYR A 104 -0.99 -1.17 -12.53
C TYR A 104 0.42 -0.73 -12.16
N ASP A 105 0.52 0.41 -11.50
CA ASP A 105 1.78 0.95 -10.96
C ASP A 105 2.15 0.34 -9.60
N ALA A 106 1.17 -0.20 -8.89
CA ALA A 106 1.34 -0.99 -7.67
C ALA A 106 0.11 -1.87 -7.40
N ILE A 107 0.27 -2.88 -6.56
CA ILE A 107 -0.76 -3.87 -6.25
C ILE A 107 -0.85 -4.08 -4.75
N GLU A 108 -2.04 -3.95 -4.18
CA GLU A 108 -2.35 -4.38 -2.81
C GLU A 108 -3.05 -5.73 -2.84
N CYS A 109 -2.58 -6.67 -2.06
CA CYS A 109 -3.19 -7.99 -1.89
C CYS A 109 -3.75 -8.09 -0.48
N GLN A 110 -5.05 -8.32 -0.36
CA GLN A 110 -5.71 -8.49 0.94
C GLN A 110 -6.33 -9.86 1.08
N GLY A 111 -6.10 -10.47 2.25
CA GLY A 111 -6.66 -11.79 2.57
C GLY A 111 -6.05 -12.95 1.77
N MET A 112 -4.95 -12.73 1.08
CA MET A 112 -4.21 -13.76 0.34
C MET A 112 -3.10 -14.36 1.21
N ALA A 113 -2.73 -15.61 0.94
CA ALA A 113 -1.61 -16.24 1.62
C ALA A 113 -0.30 -15.49 1.33
N THR A 114 0.49 -15.20 2.37
CA THR A 114 1.73 -14.43 2.28
C THR A 114 2.70 -15.01 1.24
N GLU A 115 2.84 -16.33 1.16
CA GLU A 115 3.68 -16.99 0.18
C GLU A 115 3.23 -16.70 -1.27
N LEU A 116 1.93 -16.69 -1.52
CA LEU A 116 1.36 -16.36 -2.82
C LEU A 116 1.61 -14.88 -3.17
N VAL A 117 1.42 -13.98 -2.21
CA VAL A 117 1.72 -12.55 -2.39
C VAL A 117 3.19 -12.33 -2.70
N HIS A 118 4.09 -13.06 -2.03
CA HIS A 118 5.52 -13.01 -2.30
C HIS A 118 5.85 -13.45 -3.75
N GLN A 119 5.26 -14.55 -4.21
CA GLN A 119 5.43 -15.02 -5.59
C GLN A 119 4.93 -13.98 -6.61
N VAL A 120 3.78 -13.37 -6.36
CA VAL A 120 3.26 -12.26 -7.19
C VAL A 120 4.25 -11.10 -7.20
N GLY A 121 4.79 -10.74 -6.05
CA GLY A 121 5.77 -9.64 -5.90
C GLY A 121 7.05 -9.85 -6.72
N VAL A 122 7.55 -11.07 -6.75
CA VAL A 122 8.76 -11.43 -7.55
C VAL A 122 8.53 -11.24 -9.05
N GLU A 123 7.32 -11.52 -9.54
CA GLU A 123 7.03 -11.58 -10.97
C GLU A 123 6.38 -10.30 -11.53
N ALA A 124 5.73 -9.50 -10.69
CA ALA A 124 4.96 -8.35 -11.15
C ALA A 124 5.82 -7.20 -11.69
N GLY A 125 7.02 -7.00 -11.15
CA GLY A 125 7.91 -5.90 -11.54
C GLY A 125 7.46 -4.51 -11.08
N VAL A 126 6.46 -4.45 -10.21
CA VAL A 126 5.95 -3.25 -9.55
C VAL A 126 5.79 -3.52 -8.06
N PRO A 127 5.67 -2.49 -7.20
CA PRO A 127 5.41 -2.70 -5.77
C PRO A 127 4.16 -3.56 -5.55
N VAL A 128 4.31 -4.60 -4.72
CA VAL A 128 3.20 -5.47 -4.29
C VAL A 128 3.17 -5.46 -2.77
N TYR A 129 2.03 -5.12 -2.20
CA TYR A 129 1.83 -5.02 -0.76
C TYR A 129 1.03 -6.23 -0.25
N ASP A 130 1.42 -6.73 0.91
CA ASP A 130 0.74 -7.83 1.60
C ASP A 130 -0.11 -7.27 2.75
N GLY A 131 -1.31 -6.80 2.43
CA GLY A 131 -2.22 -6.25 3.42
C GLY A 131 -1.67 -5.01 4.11
N VAL A 132 -1.10 -4.05 3.37
CA VAL A 132 -0.46 -2.85 3.93
C VAL A 132 -1.42 -1.98 4.75
N ALA A 133 -2.71 -2.03 4.48
CA ALA A 133 -3.73 -1.34 5.24
C ALA A 133 -4.20 -2.14 6.49
N SER A 134 -3.79 -3.40 6.62
CA SER A 134 -4.16 -4.24 7.75
C SER A 134 -3.55 -3.74 9.06
N PRO A 135 -4.27 -3.80 10.19
CA PRO A 135 -3.70 -3.49 11.51
C PRO A 135 -2.58 -4.46 11.92
N ARG A 136 -2.46 -5.59 11.26
CA ARG A 136 -1.40 -6.59 11.49
C ARG A 136 -0.11 -6.28 10.72
N HIS A 137 -0.18 -5.41 9.72
CA HIS A 137 1.01 -5.04 8.94
C HIS A 137 1.98 -4.23 9.82
N PRO A 138 3.31 -4.43 9.70
CA PRO A 138 4.29 -3.73 10.51
C PRO A 138 4.17 -2.19 10.48
N THR A 139 3.76 -1.62 9.36
CA THR A 139 3.56 -0.17 9.21
C THR A 139 2.44 0.39 10.09
N ALA A 140 1.47 -0.44 10.52
CA ALA A 140 0.34 0.03 11.33
C ALA A 140 0.79 0.65 12.66
N ARG A 141 1.86 0.13 13.25
CA ARG A 141 2.44 0.64 14.51
C ARG A 141 3.04 2.03 14.38
N LEU A 142 3.38 2.46 13.18
CA LEU A 142 3.93 3.79 12.94
C LEU A 142 2.92 4.90 13.23
N ALA A 143 1.62 4.59 13.15
CA ALA A 143 0.58 5.53 13.51
C ALA A 143 0.65 5.97 14.98
N ASP A 144 1.09 5.07 15.88
CA ASP A 144 1.25 5.38 17.31
C ASP A 144 2.39 6.38 17.56
N LEU A 145 3.32 6.50 16.61
CA LEU A 145 4.47 7.40 16.68
C LEU A 145 4.21 8.78 16.04
N LEU A 146 3.02 8.98 15.47
CA LEU A 146 2.61 10.27 14.95
C LEU A 146 2.02 11.14 16.05
N ASP A 147 2.57 12.33 16.21
CA ASP A 147 2.08 13.33 17.15
C ASP A 147 0.78 13.98 16.65
N GLY A 148 0.16 14.78 17.53
CA GLY A 148 -1.03 15.56 17.23
C GLY A 148 -2.34 14.87 17.62
N ASP A 149 -3.42 15.64 17.55
CA ASP A 149 -4.77 15.26 18.01
C ASP A 149 -5.60 14.51 16.98
N ALA A 150 -5.00 14.12 15.84
CA ALA A 150 -5.69 13.35 14.81
C ALA A 150 -6.15 12.00 15.39
N LEU A 151 -7.34 11.56 14.97
CA LEU A 151 -7.85 10.25 15.35
C LEU A 151 -6.96 9.13 14.79
N MET A 152 -6.91 8.00 15.47
CA MET A 152 -6.06 6.87 15.07
C MET A 152 -6.32 6.40 13.62
N PRO A 153 -7.56 6.31 13.12
CA PRO A 153 -7.81 5.99 11.71
C PRO A 153 -7.16 6.98 10.73
N ASP A 154 -7.15 8.26 11.06
CA ASP A 154 -6.49 9.28 10.23
C ASP A 154 -4.96 9.16 10.29
N LYS A 155 -4.39 8.91 11.46
CA LYS A 155 -2.95 8.64 11.61
C LYS A 155 -2.53 7.43 10.78
N ARG A 156 -3.29 6.34 10.80
CA ARG A 156 -3.05 5.17 9.96
C ARG A 156 -3.12 5.50 8.47
N ARG A 157 -4.07 6.34 8.06
CA ARG A 157 -4.19 6.79 6.69
C ARG A 157 -2.96 7.59 6.25
N PHE A 158 -2.46 8.52 7.06
CA PHE A 158 -1.25 9.28 6.73
C PHE A 158 -0.01 8.39 6.63
N VAL A 159 0.13 7.41 7.50
CA VAL A 159 1.21 6.41 7.39
C VAL A 159 1.11 5.64 6.08
N LEU A 160 -0.08 5.18 5.73
CA LEU A 160 -0.32 4.45 4.48
C LEU A 160 -0.03 5.31 3.26
N GLN A 161 -0.48 6.56 3.25
CA GLN A 161 -0.16 7.53 2.20
C GLN A 161 1.35 7.74 2.07
N ALA A 162 2.06 7.86 3.19
CA ALA A 162 3.52 7.98 3.19
C ALA A 162 4.20 6.75 2.57
N VAL A 163 3.74 5.54 2.91
CA VAL A 163 4.25 4.30 2.31
C VAL A 163 4.05 4.30 0.81
N LEU A 164 2.85 4.63 0.34
CA LEU A 164 2.55 4.69 -1.10
C LEU A 164 3.44 5.72 -1.82
N MET A 165 3.62 6.90 -1.26
CA MET A 165 4.49 7.92 -1.85
C MET A 165 5.96 7.49 -1.89
N CYS A 166 6.45 6.83 -0.85
CA CYS A 166 7.83 6.37 -0.79
C CYS A 166 8.14 5.21 -1.74
N THR A 167 7.12 4.47 -2.19
CA THR A 167 7.30 3.27 -3.02
C THR A 167 6.91 3.46 -4.48
N ILE A 168 5.97 4.35 -4.79
CA ILE A 168 5.39 4.51 -6.12
C ILE A 168 5.85 5.82 -6.79
N ALA A 169 6.04 6.86 -6.03
CA ALA A 169 6.31 8.21 -6.55
C ALA A 169 7.70 8.36 -7.15
#